data_85de70c6c793e924442bd3f954a66184
#
_entry.id   85de70c6c793e924442bd3f954a66184
#
_cell.length_a   1.000
_cell.length_b   1.000
_cell.length_c   1.000
_cell.angle_alpha   90.00
_cell.angle_beta   90.00
_cell.angle_gamma   90.00
#
_symmetry.space_group_name_H-M   'P 1'
#
loop_
_entity.id
_entity.type
_entity.pdbx_description
1 polymer ?
#
loop_
_entity_poly.entity_id
_entity_poly.type
_entity_poly.pdbx_seq_one_letter_code
_entity_poly.pdbx_strand_id
1 'polypeptide(L)'
;MKHKILAQLVFLVVGATFAAASSPSQAEYRVLPPVTSGNLSIYPVVGGPEYATAQLLTLDEGLRSGAVVVTEAGSMRGLVRPGSPIPPDSGAEVNRLVLINHSERPLLLLAGEIVTGGKQDRVIGMDRIVPPKSGPVDLSVFCVEPGRWVASSDHFGTMKSQMAQPSVRVPAMVERNQQSVWNQVGSTLELMARAAPPASPAIHASSSYAKAMDNPEVQKKVGSVAANYDGLLRELRKVGAKGIVVAINGRIIWADVFASTELLEKYWQKLIRSYAADSLTNASTGGQADQKSAQWFLEQLQGNREVIETEPGVFRRTETNGDGYRVFILTSLMSKPEYTVHLAKMSYKGSMRSGIQPIGMMR
;
A
#
# COMPACT_ATOMS: atom_id res chain seq x y z
N MET A 1 60.46 -19.37 51.17
CA MET A 1 60.37 -19.25 49.72
C MET A 1 58.89 -19.41 49.34
N LYS A 2 58.22 -18.31 48.97
CA LYS A 2 56.80 -18.31 48.67
C LYS A 2 56.66 -18.03 47.15
N HIS A 3 56.20 -19.02 46.39
CA HIS A 3 55.90 -18.85 44.97
C HIS A 3 54.50 -18.25 44.80
N LYS A 4 54.38 -17.07 44.14
CA LYS A 4 53.17 -16.48 43.73
C LYS A 4 52.88 -16.97 42.29
N ILE A 5 51.73 -17.65 42.10
CA ILE A 5 51.22 -18.07 40.83
C ILE A 5 50.33 -16.91 40.33
N LEU A 6 50.69 -16.34 39.17
CA LEU A 6 49.95 -15.28 38.50
C LEU A 6 48.98 -15.94 37.48
N ALA A 7 47.69 -15.90 37.77
CA ALA A 7 46.66 -16.37 36.84
C ALA A 7 46.34 -15.27 35.80
N GLN A 8 46.66 -15.53 34.54
CA GLN A 8 46.23 -14.67 33.41
C GLN A 8 44.80 -15.06 32.98
N LEU A 9 43.91 -14.10 33.15
CA LEU A 9 42.52 -14.20 32.62
C LEU A 9 42.53 -13.80 31.13
N VAL A 10 42.28 -14.75 30.25
CA VAL A 10 42.08 -14.49 28.81
C VAL A 10 40.62 -14.16 28.61
N PHE A 11 40.31 -12.91 28.26
CA PHE A 11 39.00 -12.49 27.82
C PHE A 11 38.82 -12.87 26.34
N LEU A 12 37.98 -13.85 26.06
CA LEU A 12 37.57 -14.20 24.73
C LEU A 12 36.41 -13.24 24.29
N VAL A 13 36.73 -12.24 23.48
CA VAL A 13 35.73 -11.38 22.89
C VAL A 13 35.11 -12.14 21.70
N VAL A 14 33.90 -12.68 21.88
CA VAL A 14 33.10 -13.24 20.81
C VAL A 14 32.46 -12.06 20.05
N GLY A 15 33.09 -11.67 18.97
CA GLY A 15 32.52 -10.71 18.02
C GLY A 15 31.32 -11.34 17.27
N ALA A 16 30.11 -10.95 17.66
CA ALA A 16 28.91 -11.26 16.86
C ALA A 16 28.95 -10.44 15.55
N THR A 17 29.36 -11.07 14.46
CA THR A 17 29.20 -10.49 13.14
C THR A 17 27.72 -10.49 12.78
N PHE A 18 27.06 -9.34 12.91
CA PHE A 18 25.77 -9.11 12.29
C PHE A 18 25.96 -9.18 10.77
N ALA A 19 25.51 -10.26 10.16
CA ALA A 19 25.34 -10.31 8.72
C ALA A 19 24.32 -9.22 8.33
N ALA A 20 24.82 -8.13 7.76
CA ALA A 20 23.98 -7.12 7.15
C ALA A 20 23.18 -7.81 6.03
N ALA A 21 21.87 -7.93 6.21
CA ALA A 21 20.98 -8.34 5.15
C ALA A 21 21.23 -7.38 3.97
N SER A 22 21.76 -7.89 2.88
CA SER A 22 22.04 -7.12 1.68
C SER A 22 20.73 -6.47 1.21
N SER A 23 20.71 -5.13 1.23
CA SER A 23 19.68 -4.37 0.52
C SER A 23 19.69 -4.85 -0.92
N PRO A 24 18.52 -4.96 -1.62
CA PRO A 24 18.51 -5.27 -3.04
C PRO A 24 19.48 -4.32 -3.74
N SER A 25 20.42 -4.85 -4.50
CA SER A 25 21.46 -4.03 -5.14
C SER A 25 20.78 -3.05 -6.09
N GLN A 26 21.16 -1.78 -6.03
CA GLN A 26 20.58 -0.68 -6.82
C GLN A 26 20.66 -0.90 -8.35
N ALA A 27 21.51 -1.83 -8.82
CA ALA A 27 21.73 -2.12 -10.23
C ALA A 27 20.68 -3.08 -10.85
N GLU A 28 19.70 -3.54 -10.07
CA GLU A 28 18.84 -4.66 -10.45
C GLU A 28 17.60 -4.25 -11.28
N TYR A 29 17.10 -3.04 -11.12
CA TYR A 29 15.90 -2.57 -11.82
C TYR A 29 16.22 -1.50 -12.86
N ARG A 30 15.60 -1.63 -14.02
CA ARG A 30 15.70 -0.68 -15.12
C ARG A 30 14.33 -0.15 -15.52
N VAL A 31 14.21 1.16 -15.59
CA VAL A 31 13.01 1.86 -16.06
C VAL A 31 13.05 1.95 -17.57
N LEU A 32 11.97 1.56 -18.25
CA LEU A 32 11.79 1.68 -19.69
C LEU A 32 11.13 3.02 -20.06
N PRO A 33 11.17 3.41 -21.37
CA PRO A 33 10.45 4.60 -21.84
C PRO A 33 8.97 4.58 -21.45
N PRO A 34 8.36 5.73 -21.15
CA PRO A 34 6.98 5.81 -20.70
C PRO A 34 5.98 5.60 -21.84
N VAL A 35 4.82 5.10 -21.46
CA VAL A 35 3.57 5.32 -22.19
C VAL A 35 2.87 6.51 -21.54
N THR A 36 2.60 7.56 -22.31
CA THR A 36 1.99 8.80 -21.82
C THR A 36 0.66 9.05 -22.51
N SER A 37 -0.37 9.39 -21.74
CA SER A 37 -1.65 9.86 -22.23
C SER A 37 -2.16 11.00 -21.35
N GLY A 38 -2.42 12.14 -21.96
CA GLY A 38 -2.76 13.36 -21.22
C GLY A 38 -1.64 13.76 -20.26
N ASN A 39 -1.98 13.91 -18.99
CA ASN A 39 -1.05 14.27 -17.93
C ASN A 39 -0.47 13.06 -17.16
N LEU A 40 -0.85 11.83 -17.52
CA LEU A 40 -0.39 10.59 -16.86
C LEU A 40 0.69 9.91 -17.70
N SER A 41 1.82 9.57 -17.09
CA SER A 41 2.92 8.80 -17.69
C SER A 41 3.21 7.57 -16.84
N ILE A 42 3.26 6.40 -17.48
CA ILE A 42 3.56 5.11 -16.87
C ILE A 42 4.86 4.59 -17.45
N TYR A 43 5.86 4.38 -16.61
CA TYR A 43 7.18 3.87 -16.95
C TYR A 43 7.28 2.41 -16.51
N PRO A 44 7.40 1.42 -17.41
CA PRO A 44 7.62 0.04 -17.01
C PRO A 44 8.96 -0.14 -16.28
N VAL A 45 8.96 -1.02 -15.28
CA VAL A 45 10.17 -1.42 -14.53
C VAL A 45 10.46 -2.89 -14.80
N VAL A 46 11.66 -3.18 -15.31
CA VAL A 46 12.16 -4.53 -15.64
C VAL A 46 13.41 -4.85 -14.84
N GLY A 47 13.82 -6.12 -14.83
CA GLY A 47 15.00 -6.59 -14.09
C GLY A 47 14.64 -7.16 -12.72
N GLY A 48 15.68 -7.40 -11.92
CA GLY A 48 15.56 -8.09 -10.64
C GLY A 48 15.17 -9.57 -10.74
N PRO A 49 15.26 -10.33 -9.64
CA PRO A 49 14.92 -11.75 -9.63
C PRO A 49 13.41 -11.96 -9.79
N GLU A 50 13.02 -13.04 -10.47
CA GLU A 50 11.64 -13.49 -10.63
C GLU A 50 11.32 -14.54 -9.56
N TYR A 51 10.24 -14.36 -8.83
CA TYR A 51 9.80 -15.30 -7.81
C TYR A 51 8.44 -15.90 -8.17
N ALA A 52 8.23 -17.18 -7.81
CA ALA A 52 6.93 -17.81 -7.96
C ALA A 52 5.93 -17.22 -6.99
N THR A 53 4.91 -16.53 -7.50
CA THR A 53 3.88 -15.85 -6.69
C THR A 53 2.46 -16.32 -6.96
N ALA A 54 2.29 -17.33 -7.80
CA ALA A 54 0.98 -17.89 -8.16
C ALA A 54 0.15 -18.33 -6.94
N GLN A 55 0.84 -18.76 -5.86
CA GLN A 55 0.19 -19.15 -4.62
C GLN A 55 -0.40 -17.98 -3.83
N LEU A 56 0.02 -16.73 -4.08
CA LEU A 56 -0.53 -15.57 -3.38
C LEU A 56 -1.95 -15.26 -3.89
N LEU A 57 -2.92 -15.27 -2.98
CA LEU A 57 -4.25 -14.74 -3.23
C LEU A 57 -4.23 -13.22 -3.17
N THR A 58 -5.00 -12.57 -4.01
CA THR A 58 -5.36 -11.16 -3.81
C THR A 58 -6.62 -11.06 -2.93
N LEU A 59 -6.85 -9.87 -2.36
CA LEU A 59 -8.06 -9.60 -1.59
C LEU A 59 -9.34 -9.88 -2.40
N ASP A 60 -9.37 -9.48 -3.68
CA ASP A 60 -10.52 -9.72 -4.55
C ASP A 60 -10.77 -11.20 -4.83
N GLU A 61 -9.71 -11.98 -5.04
CA GLU A 61 -9.82 -13.44 -5.23
C GLU A 61 -10.38 -14.10 -3.96
N GLY A 62 -9.83 -13.72 -2.81
CA GLY A 62 -10.23 -14.29 -1.52
C GLY A 62 -11.68 -13.97 -1.13
N LEU A 63 -12.09 -12.71 -1.23
CA LEU A 63 -13.46 -12.29 -0.91
C LEU A 63 -14.50 -12.86 -1.90
N ARG A 64 -14.17 -12.87 -3.21
CA ARG A 64 -15.06 -13.42 -4.24
C ARG A 64 -15.31 -14.90 -4.09
N SER A 65 -14.31 -15.66 -3.66
CA SER A 65 -14.44 -17.10 -3.42
C SER A 65 -15.09 -17.44 -2.08
N GLY A 66 -15.29 -16.45 -1.19
CA GLY A 66 -15.74 -16.66 0.19
C GLY A 66 -14.68 -17.29 1.10
N ALA A 67 -13.44 -17.50 0.58
CA ALA A 67 -12.36 -18.09 1.35
C ALA A 67 -11.69 -17.06 2.30
N VAL A 68 -11.94 -15.78 2.08
CA VAL A 68 -11.52 -14.68 2.97
C VAL A 68 -12.75 -13.94 3.44
N VAL A 69 -12.81 -13.63 4.72
CA VAL A 69 -13.87 -12.85 5.33
C VAL A 69 -13.26 -11.63 6.02
N VAL A 70 -13.84 -10.45 5.80
CA VAL A 70 -13.51 -9.22 6.52
C VAL A 70 -14.76 -8.72 7.23
N THR A 71 -14.65 -8.39 8.51
CA THR A 71 -15.78 -7.96 9.35
C THR A 71 -15.34 -6.94 10.40
N GLU A 72 -16.32 -6.28 11.03
CA GLU A 72 -16.07 -5.47 12.23
C GLU A 72 -15.60 -6.36 13.39
N ALA A 73 -14.77 -5.82 14.28
CA ALA A 73 -14.18 -6.59 15.39
C ALA A 73 -15.23 -7.25 16.30
N GLY A 74 -16.39 -6.61 16.50
CA GLY A 74 -17.50 -7.15 17.32
C GLY A 74 -18.40 -8.19 16.61
N SER A 75 -18.21 -8.46 15.32
CA SER A 75 -19.10 -9.31 14.50
C SER A 75 -18.52 -10.68 14.16
N MET A 76 -17.59 -11.19 14.99
CA MET A 76 -16.86 -12.46 14.70
C MET A 76 -17.60 -13.71 15.14
N ARG A 77 -18.74 -13.62 15.84
CA ARG A 77 -19.49 -14.79 16.32
C ARG A 77 -19.93 -15.67 15.15
N GLY A 78 -19.60 -16.94 15.21
CA GLY A 78 -19.89 -17.91 14.15
C GLY A 78 -18.86 -18.00 13.02
N LEU A 79 -17.90 -17.09 12.94
CA LEU A 79 -16.86 -17.08 11.90
C LEU A 79 -15.55 -17.78 12.31
N VAL A 80 -15.35 -17.98 13.61
CA VAL A 80 -14.17 -18.65 14.18
C VAL A 80 -14.51 -20.08 14.60
N ARG A 81 -13.49 -20.95 14.50
CA ARG A 81 -13.63 -22.34 14.97
C ARG A 81 -13.93 -22.37 16.48
N PRO A 82 -14.77 -23.29 16.97
CA PRO A 82 -14.95 -23.48 18.41
C PRO A 82 -13.60 -23.66 19.12
N GLY A 83 -13.39 -22.88 20.19
CA GLY A 83 -12.15 -22.91 20.96
C GLY A 83 -11.04 -21.94 20.50
N SER A 84 -11.22 -21.22 19.39
CA SER A 84 -10.30 -20.16 19.02
C SER A 84 -10.44 -18.96 19.96
N PRO A 85 -9.32 -18.32 20.38
CA PRO A 85 -9.39 -17.08 21.15
C PRO A 85 -10.08 -16.00 20.32
N ILE A 86 -11.23 -15.54 20.79
CA ILE A 86 -11.92 -14.36 20.23
C ILE A 86 -11.36 -13.15 20.96
N PRO A 87 -10.83 -12.15 20.26
CA PRO A 87 -10.47 -10.88 20.90
C PRO A 87 -11.66 -10.31 21.68
N PRO A 88 -11.42 -9.63 22.82
CA PRO A 88 -12.51 -9.06 23.59
C PRO A 88 -13.41 -8.21 22.70
N ASP A 89 -14.72 -8.33 22.89
CA ASP A 89 -15.74 -7.60 22.13
C ASP A 89 -15.65 -6.11 22.44
N SER A 90 -14.78 -5.42 21.70
CA SER A 90 -14.62 -3.96 21.81
C SER A 90 -15.65 -3.19 20.96
N GLY A 91 -16.57 -3.92 20.30
CA GLY A 91 -17.48 -3.31 19.34
C GLY A 91 -16.78 -2.93 18.03
N ALA A 92 -17.45 -2.13 17.19
CA ALA A 92 -16.87 -1.64 15.96
C ALA A 92 -15.96 -0.44 16.25
N GLU A 93 -14.72 -0.50 15.78
CA GLU A 93 -13.71 0.55 15.90
C GLU A 93 -13.42 1.19 14.53
N VAL A 94 -13.20 2.51 14.50
CA VAL A 94 -12.99 3.26 13.25
C VAL A 94 -11.76 2.72 12.48
N ASN A 95 -10.69 2.37 13.19
CA ASN A 95 -9.40 2.04 12.61
C ASN A 95 -9.08 0.55 12.64
N ARG A 96 -10.04 -0.32 12.94
CA ARG A 96 -9.81 -1.75 13.12
C ARG A 96 -10.89 -2.57 12.45
N LEU A 97 -10.46 -3.49 11.62
CA LEU A 97 -11.27 -4.59 11.10
C LEU A 97 -10.57 -5.92 11.39
N VAL A 98 -11.31 -7.00 11.28
CA VAL A 98 -10.79 -8.36 11.44
C VAL A 98 -10.91 -9.09 10.11
N LEU A 99 -9.83 -9.79 9.73
CA LEU A 99 -9.79 -10.64 8.56
C LEU A 99 -9.51 -12.09 8.98
N ILE A 100 -10.19 -13.02 8.33
CA ILE A 100 -9.98 -14.46 8.47
C ILE A 100 -9.68 -15.03 7.09
N ASN A 101 -8.56 -15.74 6.95
CA ASN A 101 -8.20 -16.44 5.72
C ASN A 101 -8.45 -17.95 5.90
N HIS A 102 -9.56 -18.43 5.39
CA HIS A 102 -9.91 -19.86 5.42
C HIS A 102 -9.24 -20.68 4.31
N SER A 103 -8.60 -20.01 3.34
CA SER A 103 -7.98 -20.68 2.19
C SER A 103 -6.71 -21.43 2.55
N GLU A 104 -6.31 -22.36 1.67
CA GLU A 104 -5.01 -23.05 1.72
C GLU A 104 -3.84 -22.17 1.22
N ARG A 105 -4.11 -20.94 0.79
CA ARG A 105 -3.16 -20.04 0.15
C ARG A 105 -2.92 -18.80 1.01
N PRO A 106 -1.68 -18.28 1.09
CA PRO A 106 -1.43 -17.00 1.74
C PRO A 106 -2.11 -15.89 0.95
N LEU A 107 -2.68 -14.92 1.68
CA LEU A 107 -3.34 -13.74 1.12
C LEU A 107 -2.37 -12.57 1.15
N LEU A 108 -2.23 -11.87 0.03
CA LEU A 108 -1.53 -10.61 -0.06
C LEU A 108 -2.54 -9.46 -0.01
N LEU A 109 -2.37 -8.58 0.96
CA LEU A 109 -3.08 -7.30 1.06
C LEU A 109 -2.12 -6.18 0.65
N LEU A 110 -2.60 -5.26 -0.19
CA LEU A 110 -1.88 -4.04 -0.51
C LEU A 110 -2.50 -2.81 0.16
N ALA A 111 -1.65 -1.95 0.64
CA ALA A 111 -2.06 -0.63 1.11
C ALA A 111 -2.75 0.15 -0.01
N GLY A 112 -3.89 0.74 0.31
CA GLY A 112 -4.73 1.42 -0.67
C GLY A 112 -5.89 0.58 -1.18
N GLU A 113 -5.93 -0.75 -0.96
CA GLU A 113 -7.13 -1.53 -1.26
C GLU A 113 -8.29 -1.05 -0.37
N ILE A 114 -9.49 -1.03 -0.95
CA ILE A 114 -10.69 -0.54 -0.26
C ILE A 114 -11.62 -1.71 -0.01
N VAL A 115 -12.09 -1.82 1.24
CA VAL A 115 -13.18 -2.71 1.64
C VAL A 115 -14.41 -1.88 1.91
N THR A 116 -15.54 -2.31 1.35
CA THR A 116 -16.82 -1.61 1.42
C THR A 116 -17.84 -2.41 2.21
N GLY A 117 -18.58 -1.73 3.08
CA GLY A 117 -19.57 -2.38 3.93
C GLY A 117 -19.44 -1.97 5.40
N GLY A 118 -19.91 -2.85 6.30
CA GLY A 118 -19.89 -2.56 7.72
C GLY A 118 -20.47 -1.19 8.07
N LYS A 119 -19.96 -0.59 9.12
CA LYS A 119 -20.39 0.76 9.54
C LYS A 119 -19.86 1.88 8.65
N GLN A 120 -18.73 1.65 7.98
CA GLN A 120 -18.09 2.61 7.07
C GLN A 120 -17.17 1.87 6.10
N ASP A 121 -16.96 2.42 4.92
CA ASP A 121 -15.93 1.94 4.00
C ASP A 121 -14.53 2.25 4.53
N ARG A 122 -13.57 1.35 4.27
CA ARG A 122 -12.21 1.43 4.80
C ARG A 122 -11.16 1.29 3.71
N VAL A 123 -10.07 2.04 3.84
CA VAL A 123 -8.83 1.83 3.08
C VAL A 123 -7.83 1.06 3.94
N ILE A 124 -7.20 0.04 3.36
CA ILE A 124 -6.11 -0.70 4.00
C ILE A 124 -4.88 0.21 4.05
N GLY A 125 -4.34 0.40 5.25
CA GLY A 125 -3.21 1.31 5.48
C GLY A 125 -1.84 0.71 5.24
N MET A 126 -1.74 -0.62 5.11
CA MET A 126 -0.44 -1.32 5.11
C MET A 126 -0.47 -2.61 4.31
N ASP A 127 0.62 -2.85 3.55
CA ASP A 127 0.85 -4.16 2.91
C ASP A 127 1.03 -5.25 3.97
N ARG A 128 0.44 -6.42 3.74
CA ARG A 128 0.53 -7.55 4.66
C ARG A 128 0.38 -8.88 3.93
N ILE A 129 1.07 -9.92 4.43
CA ILE A 129 0.76 -11.31 4.08
C ILE A 129 -0.02 -11.92 5.23
N VAL A 130 -1.18 -12.50 4.93
CA VAL A 130 -1.98 -13.26 5.89
C VAL A 130 -1.81 -14.74 5.59
N PRO A 131 -1.32 -15.56 6.56
CA PRO A 131 -1.06 -16.97 6.34
C PRO A 131 -2.32 -17.75 5.90
N PRO A 132 -2.15 -18.91 5.24
CA PRO A 132 -3.27 -19.81 4.97
C PRO A 132 -3.88 -20.30 6.29
N LYS A 133 -5.18 -20.54 6.28
CA LYS A 133 -5.95 -21.03 7.45
C LYS A 133 -5.70 -20.24 8.74
N SER A 134 -5.44 -18.92 8.60
CA SER A 134 -5.23 -18.08 9.76
C SER A 134 -6.52 -17.89 10.54
N GLY A 135 -6.38 -17.75 11.85
CA GLY A 135 -7.42 -17.20 12.72
C GLY A 135 -7.66 -15.71 12.44
N PRO A 136 -8.45 -15.04 13.29
CA PRO A 136 -8.70 -13.62 13.17
C PRO A 136 -7.39 -12.79 13.21
N VAL A 137 -7.21 -11.94 12.20
CA VAL A 137 -6.07 -11.03 12.08
C VAL A 137 -6.60 -9.61 12.09
N ASP A 138 -6.08 -8.78 12.99
CA ASP A 138 -6.40 -7.36 13.01
C ASP A 138 -5.82 -6.63 11.80
N LEU A 139 -6.66 -5.88 11.11
CA LEU A 139 -6.25 -5.02 10.00
C LEU A 139 -6.15 -3.57 10.45
N SER A 140 -5.03 -2.95 10.15
CA SER A 140 -4.87 -1.50 10.24
C SER A 140 -5.56 -0.85 9.04
N VAL A 141 -6.66 -0.15 9.30
CA VAL A 141 -7.49 0.48 8.27
C VAL A 141 -7.82 1.92 8.65
N PHE A 142 -8.21 2.71 7.64
CA PHE A 142 -8.70 4.06 7.84
C PHE A 142 -10.05 4.23 7.17
N CYS A 143 -10.95 4.94 7.84
CA CYS A 143 -12.25 5.26 7.30
C CYS A 143 -12.13 6.23 6.11
N VAL A 144 -12.82 5.93 5.01
CA VAL A 144 -12.93 6.78 3.83
C VAL A 144 -14.36 7.28 3.58
N GLU A 145 -15.18 7.25 4.64
CA GLU A 145 -16.58 7.69 4.64
C GLU A 145 -16.94 8.37 5.98
N PRO A 146 -16.47 9.61 6.24
CA PRO A 146 -16.58 10.24 7.55
C PRO A 146 -18.02 10.48 8.04
N GLY A 147 -19.01 10.47 7.18
CA GLY A 147 -20.41 10.81 7.53
C GLY A 147 -21.29 9.63 7.93
N ARG A 148 -20.84 8.38 7.82
CA ARG A 148 -21.67 7.21 8.12
C ARG A 148 -21.13 6.43 9.31
N TRP A 149 -22.03 6.08 10.25
CA TRP A 149 -21.74 5.15 11.35
C TRP A 149 -22.91 4.18 11.54
N VAL A 150 -23.50 3.74 10.43
CA VAL A 150 -24.60 2.77 10.39
C VAL A 150 -24.16 1.60 9.50
N ALA A 151 -24.32 0.37 10.02
CA ALA A 151 -23.95 -0.82 9.26
C ALA A 151 -24.78 -0.95 7.98
N SER A 152 -24.09 -1.14 6.85
CA SER A 152 -24.72 -1.45 5.55
C SER A 152 -24.67 -2.94 5.22
N SER A 153 -23.80 -3.71 5.89
CA SER A 153 -23.66 -5.15 5.75
C SER A 153 -22.89 -5.72 6.94
N ASP A 154 -23.01 -7.03 7.19
CA ASP A 154 -22.24 -7.72 8.23
C ASP A 154 -20.82 -8.06 7.80
N HIS A 155 -20.59 -8.19 6.48
CA HIS A 155 -19.31 -8.48 5.89
C HIS A 155 -18.91 -7.42 4.90
N PHE A 156 -17.60 -7.23 4.75
CA PHE A 156 -17.04 -6.31 3.78
C PHE A 156 -16.83 -7.00 2.43
N GLY A 157 -17.15 -6.26 1.36
CA GLY A 157 -16.75 -6.57 0.00
C GLY A 157 -15.58 -5.72 -0.46
N THR A 158 -15.17 -5.85 -1.73
CA THR A 158 -14.19 -4.97 -2.36
C THR A 158 -14.85 -4.01 -3.32
N MET A 159 -14.20 -2.88 -3.58
CA MET A 159 -14.46 -2.08 -4.76
C MET A 159 -13.87 -2.79 -5.98
N LYS A 160 -14.73 -3.43 -6.79
CA LYS A 160 -14.32 -4.22 -7.96
C LYS A 160 -13.25 -3.51 -8.79
N SER A 161 -12.06 -4.13 -8.89
CA SER A 161 -10.93 -3.63 -9.69
C SER A 161 -10.51 -2.17 -9.39
N GLN A 162 -10.70 -1.71 -8.17
CA GLN A 162 -10.34 -0.37 -7.73
C GLN A 162 -9.59 -0.39 -6.41
N MET A 163 -8.73 0.60 -6.23
CA MET A 163 -8.08 0.93 -4.96
C MET A 163 -8.00 2.45 -4.83
N ALA A 164 -7.69 2.93 -3.65
CA ALA A 164 -7.50 4.35 -3.40
C ALA A 164 -6.42 4.94 -4.31
N GLN A 165 -6.66 6.13 -4.83
CA GLN A 165 -5.67 6.87 -5.62
C GLN A 165 -4.46 7.29 -4.75
N PRO A 166 -3.27 7.50 -5.34
CA PRO A 166 -2.05 7.87 -4.61
C PRO A 166 -2.24 8.97 -3.56
N SER A 167 -2.96 10.04 -3.88
CA SER A 167 -3.22 11.13 -2.95
C SER A 167 -3.97 10.70 -1.69
N VAL A 168 -4.87 9.71 -1.76
CA VAL A 168 -5.59 9.13 -0.61
C VAL A 168 -4.75 8.05 0.08
N ARG A 169 -3.90 7.31 -0.65
CA ARG A 169 -2.99 6.30 -0.09
C ARG A 169 -1.94 6.93 0.83
N VAL A 170 -1.38 8.09 0.47
CA VAL A 170 -0.32 8.76 1.23
C VAL A 170 -0.70 8.99 2.69
N PRO A 171 -1.79 9.69 3.07
CA PRO A 171 -2.12 9.91 4.47
C PRO A 171 -2.40 8.61 5.24
N ALA A 172 -2.94 7.57 4.57
CA ALA A 172 -3.16 6.27 5.21
C ALA A 172 -1.84 5.52 5.48
N MET A 173 -0.90 5.54 4.53
CA MET A 173 0.34 4.79 4.62
C MET A 173 1.43 5.50 5.43
N VAL A 174 1.58 6.82 5.21
CA VAL A 174 2.69 7.63 5.76
C VAL A 174 2.31 8.31 7.05
N GLU A 175 1.21 9.07 7.04
CA GLU A 175 0.81 9.85 8.21
C GLU A 175 0.10 8.98 9.25
N ARG A 176 -0.54 7.90 8.82
CA ARG A 176 -1.29 6.96 9.66
C ARG A 176 -2.26 7.69 10.58
N ASN A 177 -2.90 8.71 10.03
CA ASN A 177 -3.76 9.61 10.77
C ASN A 177 -5.15 9.67 10.12
N GLN A 178 -6.18 9.33 10.90
CA GLN A 178 -7.56 9.29 10.41
C GLN A 178 -8.05 10.66 9.94
N GLN A 179 -7.69 11.73 10.62
CA GLN A 179 -8.12 13.08 10.25
C GLN A 179 -7.48 13.52 8.92
N SER A 180 -6.21 13.19 8.70
CA SER A 180 -5.51 13.44 7.44
C SER A 180 -6.17 12.69 6.28
N VAL A 181 -6.57 11.42 6.51
CA VAL A 181 -7.32 10.64 5.50
C VAL A 181 -8.65 11.31 5.18
N TRP A 182 -9.42 11.74 6.18
CA TRP A 182 -10.68 12.42 5.96
C TRP A 182 -10.53 13.76 5.22
N ASN A 183 -9.54 14.55 5.58
CA ASN A 183 -9.24 15.81 4.90
C ASN A 183 -8.90 15.57 3.42
N GLN A 184 -8.09 14.54 3.16
CA GLN A 184 -7.73 14.19 1.78
C GLN A 184 -8.92 13.64 0.99
N VAL A 185 -9.76 12.80 1.60
CA VAL A 185 -11.01 12.32 0.99
C VAL A 185 -11.89 13.49 0.62
N GLY A 186 -12.13 14.43 1.54
CA GLY A 186 -12.93 15.62 1.26
C GLY A 186 -12.39 16.44 0.08
N SER A 187 -11.09 16.73 0.07
CA SER A 187 -10.43 17.42 -1.06
C SER A 187 -10.56 16.66 -2.36
N THR A 188 -10.43 15.33 -2.32
CA THR A 188 -10.56 14.47 -3.50
C THR A 188 -11.98 14.47 -4.06
N LEU A 189 -13.00 14.42 -3.20
CA LEU A 189 -14.42 14.50 -3.62
C LEU A 189 -14.72 15.80 -4.35
N GLU A 190 -14.24 16.93 -3.84
CA GLU A 190 -14.38 18.24 -4.49
C GLU A 190 -13.71 18.27 -5.87
N LEU A 191 -12.52 17.71 -6.00
CA LEU A 191 -11.81 17.64 -7.28
C LEU A 191 -12.51 16.70 -8.26
N MET A 192 -13.04 15.56 -7.80
CA MET A 192 -13.83 14.63 -8.62
C MET A 192 -15.12 15.27 -9.11
N ALA A 193 -15.82 16.02 -8.25
CA ALA A 193 -17.04 16.74 -8.63
C ALA A 193 -16.77 17.77 -9.76
N ARG A 194 -15.61 18.43 -9.71
CA ARG A 194 -15.17 19.34 -10.80
C ARG A 194 -14.80 18.60 -12.08
N ALA A 195 -14.09 17.45 -11.96
CA ALA A 195 -13.69 16.63 -13.12
C ALA A 195 -14.85 15.93 -13.79
N ALA A 196 -15.92 15.61 -13.06
CA ALA A 196 -17.13 14.96 -13.55
C ALA A 196 -18.39 15.75 -13.14
N PRO A 197 -18.67 16.94 -13.74
CA PRO A 197 -19.76 17.82 -13.32
C PRO A 197 -21.15 17.16 -13.23
N PRO A 198 -21.53 16.21 -14.11
CA PRO A 198 -22.81 15.51 -13.96
C PRO A 198 -22.94 14.67 -12.68
N ALA A 199 -21.81 14.22 -12.11
CA ALA A 199 -21.77 13.48 -10.85
C ALA A 199 -21.78 14.39 -9.61
N SER A 200 -21.52 15.70 -9.77
CA SER A 200 -21.32 16.65 -8.66
C SER A 200 -22.44 16.63 -7.61
N PRO A 201 -23.75 16.64 -7.95
CA PRO A 201 -24.80 16.57 -6.93
C PRO A 201 -24.76 15.30 -6.10
N ALA A 202 -24.49 14.14 -6.71
CA ALA A 202 -24.41 12.86 -6.01
C ALA A 202 -23.16 12.77 -5.13
N ILE A 203 -22.02 13.32 -5.59
CA ILE A 203 -20.78 13.40 -4.82
C ILE A 203 -20.96 14.27 -3.59
N HIS A 204 -21.53 15.46 -3.74
CA HIS A 204 -21.76 16.39 -2.61
C HIS A 204 -22.82 15.88 -1.61
N ALA A 205 -23.72 14.99 -2.05
CA ALA A 205 -24.71 14.35 -1.17
C ALA A 205 -24.11 13.22 -0.31
N SER A 206 -22.84 12.89 -0.50
CA SER A 206 -22.16 11.77 0.20
C SER A 206 -20.76 12.16 0.63
N SER A 207 -20.33 11.65 1.79
CA SER A 207 -18.94 11.74 2.24
C SER A 207 -18.11 10.51 1.86
N SER A 208 -18.69 9.52 1.13
CA SER A 208 -18.04 8.27 0.78
C SER A 208 -17.18 8.40 -0.47
N TYR A 209 -15.87 8.16 -0.29
CA TYR A 209 -14.94 8.00 -1.39
C TYR A 209 -15.37 6.85 -2.34
N ALA A 210 -15.79 5.72 -1.76
CA ALA A 210 -16.19 4.55 -2.53
C ALA A 210 -17.42 4.83 -3.40
N LYS A 211 -18.45 5.50 -2.86
CA LYS A 211 -19.65 5.89 -3.64
C LYS A 211 -19.31 6.88 -4.75
N ALA A 212 -18.43 7.83 -4.49
CA ALA A 212 -17.98 8.77 -5.52
C ALA A 212 -17.24 8.05 -6.65
N MET A 213 -16.32 7.14 -6.29
CA MET A 213 -15.61 6.33 -7.28
C MET A 213 -16.52 5.36 -8.04
N ASP A 214 -17.62 4.89 -7.45
CA ASP A 214 -18.60 3.99 -8.10
C ASP A 214 -19.66 4.74 -8.90
N ASN A 215 -19.68 6.06 -8.85
CA ASN A 215 -20.59 6.87 -9.65
C ASN A 215 -20.33 6.65 -11.15
N PRO A 216 -21.37 6.41 -11.99
CA PRO A 216 -21.22 6.08 -13.41
C PRO A 216 -20.44 7.13 -14.21
N GLU A 217 -20.61 8.41 -13.94
CA GLU A 217 -19.89 9.48 -14.64
C GLU A 217 -18.41 9.54 -14.25
N VAL A 218 -18.09 9.31 -12.96
CA VAL A 218 -16.71 9.18 -12.48
C VAL A 218 -16.07 7.93 -13.11
N GLN A 219 -16.79 6.79 -13.09
CA GLN A 219 -16.35 5.54 -13.71
C GLN A 219 -16.03 5.70 -15.18
N LYS A 220 -16.89 6.41 -15.92
CA LYS A 220 -16.70 6.71 -17.34
C LYS A 220 -15.43 7.53 -17.56
N LYS A 221 -15.19 8.57 -16.75
CA LYS A 221 -14.00 9.41 -16.86
C LYS A 221 -12.72 8.63 -16.51
N VAL A 222 -12.70 7.94 -15.38
CA VAL A 222 -11.57 7.09 -14.95
C VAL A 222 -11.31 5.99 -15.97
N GLY A 223 -12.37 5.33 -16.45
CA GLY A 223 -12.29 4.30 -17.48
C GLY A 223 -11.73 4.81 -18.81
N SER A 224 -12.12 6.01 -19.23
CA SER A 224 -11.59 6.63 -20.45
C SER A 224 -10.08 6.89 -20.36
N VAL A 225 -9.57 7.36 -19.21
CA VAL A 225 -8.13 7.54 -19.01
C VAL A 225 -7.42 6.18 -18.95
N ALA A 226 -7.96 5.22 -18.20
CA ALA A 226 -7.35 3.89 -18.03
C ALA A 226 -7.29 3.13 -19.36
N ALA A 227 -8.30 3.26 -20.23
CA ALA A 227 -8.38 2.60 -21.54
C ALA A 227 -7.21 2.96 -22.47
N ASN A 228 -6.61 4.14 -22.30
CA ASN A 228 -5.42 4.51 -23.08
C ASN A 228 -4.21 3.60 -22.78
N TYR A 229 -4.28 2.78 -21.71
CA TYR A 229 -3.25 1.86 -21.28
C TYR A 229 -3.64 0.38 -21.44
N ASP A 230 -4.77 0.06 -22.09
CA ASP A 230 -5.23 -1.33 -22.27
C ASP A 230 -4.22 -2.22 -22.98
N GLY A 231 -3.48 -1.67 -23.94
CA GLY A 231 -2.39 -2.38 -24.61
C GLY A 231 -1.14 -2.58 -23.76
N LEU A 232 -0.94 -1.72 -22.74
CA LEU A 232 0.31 -1.69 -21.97
C LEU A 232 0.51 -2.96 -21.16
N LEU A 233 -0.52 -3.57 -20.59
CA LEU A 233 -0.38 -4.84 -19.84
C LEU A 233 0.25 -5.93 -20.68
N ARG A 234 -0.11 -6.01 -21.97
CA ARG A 234 0.47 -6.99 -22.91
C ARG A 234 1.96 -6.72 -23.16
N GLU A 235 2.33 -5.45 -23.28
CA GLU A 235 3.73 -5.06 -23.43
C GLU A 235 4.53 -5.27 -22.13
N LEU A 236 3.96 -4.95 -20.96
CA LEU A 236 4.55 -5.26 -19.66
C LEU A 236 4.90 -6.75 -19.52
N ARG A 237 3.96 -7.62 -19.92
CA ARG A 237 4.17 -9.08 -19.93
C ARG A 237 5.29 -9.50 -20.87
N LYS A 238 5.33 -8.98 -22.09
CA LYS A 238 6.36 -9.31 -23.08
C LYS A 238 7.77 -8.95 -22.63
N VAL A 239 7.93 -7.81 -21.94
CA VAL A 239 9.24 -7.36 -21.48
C VAL A 239 9.60 -7.88 -20.08
N GLY A 240 8.74 -8.70 -19.46
CA GLY A 240 8.92 -9.19 -18.10
C GLY A 240 8.95 -8.08 -17.06
N ALA A 241 8.10 -7.05 -17.24
CA ALA A 241 8.01 -5.95 -16.27
C ALA A 241 7.41 -6.46 -14.97
N LYS A 242 8.02 -6.03 -13.86
CA LYS A 242 7.59 -6.36 -12.50
C LYS A 242 7.02 -5.17 -11.75
N GLY A 243 7.09 -4.00 -12.34
CA GLY A 243 6.61 -2.78 -11.70
C GLY A 243 6.44 -1.65 -12.67
N ILE A 244 6.06 -0.53 -12.10
CA ILE A 244 5.88 0.72 -12.81
C ILE A 244 6.34 1.90 -11.96
N VAL A 245 6.82 2.95 -12.62
CA VAL A 245 6.94 4.29 -12.05
C VAL A 245 5.88 5.16 -12.68
N VAL A 246 5.28 6.04 -11.91
CA VAL A 246 4.14 6.87 -12.31
C VAL A 246 4.46 8.35 -12.16
N ALA A 247 4.19 9.11 -13.20
CA ALA A 247 4.25 10.57 -13.14
C ALA A 247 2.91 11.20 -13.58
N ILE A 248 2.54 12.28 -12.89
CA ILE A 248 1.40 13.13 -13.25
C ILE A 248 1.91 14.57 -13.43
N ASN A 249 1.53 15.20 -14.53
CA ASN A 249 2.00 16.53 -14.90
C ASN A 249 3.55 16.66 -14.91
N GLY A 250 4.26 15.61 -15.36
CA GLY A 250 5.71 15.57 -15.37
C GLY A 250 6.38 15.40 -13.99
N ARG A 251 5.62 15.25 -12.93
CA ARG A 251 6.15 14.98 -11.59
C ARG A 251 5.99 13.51 -11.25
N ILE A 252 7.09 12.85 -10.92
CA ILE A 252 7.05 11.46 -10.46
C ILE A 252 6.44 11.45 -9.07
N ILE A 253 5.37 10.65 -8.92
CA ILE A 253 4.59 10.59 -7.69
C ILE A 253 4.70 9.25 -6.99
N TRP A 254 4.87 8.14 -7.75
CA TRP A 254 4.75 6.80 -7.23
C TRP A 254 5.58 5.78 -7.99
N ALA A 255 5.95 4.69 -7.32
CA ALA A 255 6.40 3.45 -7.94
C ALA A 255 5.85 2.26 -7.16
N ASP A 256 5.35 1.25 -7.88
CA ASP A 256 5.03 -0.07 -7.33
C ASP A 256 5.88 -1.12 -8.07
N VAL A 257 6.63 -1.95 -7.32
CA VAL A 257 7.45 -3.04 -7.86
C VAL A 257 7.12 -4.33 -7.13
N PHE A 258 6.84 -5.38 -7.88
CA PHE A 258 6.40 -6.68 -7.37
C PHE A 258 7.47 -7.76 -7.54
N ALA A 259 7.31 -8.86 -6.83
CA ALA A 259 8.20 -10.02 -6.90
C ALA A 259 8.16 -10.73 -8.26
N SER A 260 7.09 -10.54 -9.05
CA SER A 260 6.90 -11.17 -10.35
C SER A 260 6.04 -10.35 -11.29
N THR A 261 6.16 -10.62 -12.58
CA THR A 261 5.25 -10.08 -13.61
C THR A 261 3.80 -10.55 -13.38
N GLU A 262 3.60 -11.81 -12.98
CA GLU A 262 2.27 -12.36 -12.66
C GLU A 262 1.58 -11.56 -11.56
N LEU A 263 2.32 -11.18 -10.52
CA LEU A 263 1.75 -10.42 -9.41
C LEU A 263 1.40 -8.99 -9.82
N LEU A 264 2.23 -8.33 -10.64
CA LEU A 264 1.89 -7.04 -11.25
C LEU A 264 0.60 -7.15 -12.08
N GLU A 265 0.43 -8.23 -12.86
CA GLU A 265 -0.77 -8.45 -13.68
C GLU A 265 -2.04 -8.57 -12.83
N LYS A 266 -1.98 -9.30 -11.69
CA LYS A 266 -3.12 -9.45 -10.77
C LYS A 266 -3.61 -8.10 -10.22
N TYR A 267 -2.70 -7.15 -10.01
CA TYR A 267 -3.02 -5.82 -9.47
C TYR A 267 -3.20 -4.75 -10.55
N TRP A 268 -2.85 -5.02 -11.82
CA TRP A 268 -2.81 -4.02 -12.88
C TRP A 268 -4.09 -3.17 -12.98
N GLN A 269 -5.25 -3.81 -13.02
CA GLN A 269 -6.53 -3.09 -13.16
C GLN A 269 -6.79 -2.11 -12.00
N LYS A 270 -6.46 -2.51 -10.78
CA LYS A 270 -6.57 -1.63 -9.60
C LYS A 270 -5.60 -0.46 -9.69
N LEU A 271 -4.36 -0.74 -10.05
CA LEU A 271 -3.30 0.25 -10.14
C LEU A 271 -3.60 1.30 -11.22
N ILE A 272 -3.88 0.87 -12.45
CA ILE A 272 -4.09 1.83 -13.54
C ILE A 272 -5.32 2.71 -13.30
N ARG A 273 -6.40 2.18 -12.73
CA ARG A 273 -7.59 2.97 -12.38
C ARG A 273 -7.32 3.93 -11.21
N SER A 274 -6.51 3.53 -10.25
CA SER A 274 -6.07 4.38 -9.14
C SER A 274 -5.26 5.59 -9.66
N TYR A 275 -4.31 5.36 -10.56
CA TYR A 275 -3.52 6.45 -11.16
C TYR A 275 -4.35 7.33 -12.12
N ALA A 276 -5.27 6.72 -12.87
CA ALA A 276 -6.20 7.45 -13.70
C ALA A 276 -7.11 8.38 -12.87
N ALA A 277 -7.59 7.92 -11.73
CA ALA A 277 -8.39 8.74 -10.81
C ALA A 277 -7.56 9.92 -10.25
N ASP A 278 -6.31 9.66 -9.87
CA ASP A 278 -5.43 10.72 -9.37
C ASP A 278 -5.08 11.74 -10.46
N SER A 279 -4.88 11.29 -11.69
CA SER A 279 -4.63 12.18 -12.84
C SER A 279 -5.82 13.09 -13.16
N LEU A 280 -7.05 12.59 -12.99
CA LEU A 280 -8.28 13.38 -13.18
C LEU A 280 -8.47 14.46 -12.12
N THR A 281 -8.04 14.22 -10.90
CA THR A 281 -8.11 15.18 -9.80
C THR A 281 -6.95 16.20 -9.81
N ASN A 282 -5.99 16.04 -10.73
CA ASN A 282 -4.90 16.98 -10.96
C ASN A 282 -5.11 17.70 -12.29
N ALA A 283 -5.36 19.02 -12.25
CA ALA A 283 -5.49 19.80 -13.46
C ALA A 283 -4.25 19.62 -14.35
N SER A 284 -4.47 19.43 -15.66
CA SER A 284 -3.37 19.25 -16.59
C SER A 284 -2.59 20.58 -16.74
N THR A 285 -1.32 20.56 -16.36
CA THR A 285 -0.42 21.72 -16.49
C THR A 285 0.62 21.54 -17.59
N GLY A 286 0.58 20.40 -18.32
CA GLY A 286 1.62 19.99 -19.25
C GLY A 286 2.89 19.57 -18.50
N GLY A 287 3.81 18.97 -19.24
CA GLY A 287 5.09 18.48 -18.72
C GLY A 287 5.18 16.96 -18.73
N GLN A 288 6.36 16.48 -19.06
CA GLN A 288 6.71 15.06 -18.98
C GLN A 288 7.95 14.94 -18.10
N ALA A 289 7.95 13.99 -17.18
CA ALA A 289 9.18 13.55 -16.55
C ALA A 289 10.00 12.78 -17.60
N ASP A 290 11.31 12.93 -17.57
CA ASP A 290 12.16 12.09 -18.41
C ASP A 290 12.39 10.71 -17.77
N GLN A 291 12.83 9.76 -18.60
CA GLN A 291 13.11 8.40 -18.15
C GLN A 291 14.24 8.34 -17.12
N LYS A 292 15.23 9.24 -17.22
CA LYS A 292 16.35 9.29 -16.26
C LYS A 292 15.88 9.72 -14.88
N SER A 293 14.97 10.70 -14.81
CA SER A 293 14.34 11.11 -13.55
C SER A 293 13.53 9.96 -12.92
N ALA A 294 12.83 9.16 -13.72
CA ALA A 294 12.11 7.98 -13.25
C ALA A 294 13.07 6.89 -12.75
N GLN A 295 14.17 6.64 -13.44
CA GLN A 295 15.24 5.73 -13.02
C GLN A 295 15.86 6.20 -11.72
N TRP A 296 16.26 7.47 -11.66
CA TRP A 296 16.84 8.06 -10.45
C TRP A 296 15.87 7.96 -9.25
N PHE A 297 14.58 8.28 -9.46
CA PHE A 297 13.60 8.13 -8.40
C PHE A 297 13.54 6.69 -7.88
N LEU A 298 13.54 5.69 -8.75
CA LEU A 298 13.49 4.29 -8.34
C LEU A 298 14.73 3.85 -7.55
N GLU A 299 15.90 4.37 -7.90
CA GLU A 299 17.20 4.03 -7.30
C GLU A 299 17.44 4.67 -5.93
N GLN A 300 16.76 5.78 -5.63
CA GLN A 300 16.92 6.48 -4.35
C GLN A 300 16.22 5.70 -3.23
N LEU A 301 16.95 4.83 -2.55
CA LEU A 301 16.44 4.02 -1.43
C LEU A 301 17.13 4.35 -0.09
N GLN A 302 17.99 5.38 -0.07
CA GLN A 302 18.72 5.81 1.12
C GLN A 302 17.79 6.55 2.08
N GLY A 303 18.10 6.48 3.37
CA GLY A 303 17.34 7.17 4.39
C GLY A 303 17.34 6.41 5.71
N ASN A 304 16.59 6.93 6.68
CA ASN A 304 16.37 6.21 7.92
C ASN A 304 15.43 5.03 7.67
N ARG A 305 15.94 3.81 7.83
CA ARG A 305 15.21 2.57 7.59
C ARG A 305 14.82 1.93 8.91
N GLU A 306 13.55 1.63 9.05
CA GLU A 306 12.98 0.99 10.24
C GLU A 306 12.20 -0.29 9.85
N VAL A 307 12.26 -1.30 10.72
CA VAL A 307 11.34 -2.44 10.68
C VAL A 307 10.08 -2.02 11.43
N ILE A 308 8.96 -1.92 10.71
CA ILE A 308 7.70 -1.46 11.29
C ILE A 308 6.91 -2.62 11.88
N GLU A 309 6.96 -3.78 11.23
CA GLU A 309 6.23 -4.97 11.63
C GLU A 309 6.95 -6.22 11.15
N THR A 310 6.96 -7.25 11.98
CA THR A 310 7.45 -8.57 11.61
C THR A 310 6.50 -9.62 12.18
N GLU A 311 6.03 -10.52 11.31
CA GLU A 311 5.37 -11.77 11.72
C GLU A 311 6.34 -12.91 11.43
N PRO A 312 6.94 -13.54 12.46
CA PRO A 312 7.99 -14.54 12.29
C PRO A 312 7.56 -15.68 11.36
N GLY A 313 8.39 -16.00 10.37
CA GLY A 313 8.12 -17.05 9.38
C GLY A 313 7.08 -16.66 8.31
N VAL A 314 6.47 -15.48 8.37
CA VAL A 314 5.46 -15.01 7.41
C VAL A 314 5.96 -13.81 6.63
N PHE A 315 6.17 -12.68 7.28
CA PHE A 315 6.65 -11.47 6.60
C PHE A 315 7.45 -10.53 7.52
N ARG A 316 8.17 -9.63 6.88
CA ARG A 316 8.77 -8.43 7.49
C ARG A 316 8.42 -7.23 6.65
N ARG A 317 7.99 -6.15 7.29
CA ARG A 317 7.72 -4.87 6.67
C ARG A 317 8.70 -3.81 7.16
N THR A 318 9.30 -3.09 6.21
CA THR A 318 10.21 -1.99 6.49
C THR A 318 9.74 -0.70 5.86
N GLU A 319 10.05 0.42 6.50
CA GLU A 319 9.88 1.76 5.97
C GLU A 319 11.24 2.45 5.87
N THR A 320 11.46 3.20 4.81
CA THR A 320 12.61 4.09 4.67
C THR A 320 12.13 5.52 4.51
N ASN A 321 12.58 6.38 5.39
CA ASN A 321 12.33 7.81 5.38
C ASN A 321 13.49 8.50 4.65
N GLY A 322 13.31 8.78 3.35
CA GLY A 322 14.25 9.51 2.52
C GLY A 322 13.92 11.00 2.42
N ASP A 323 14.84 11.76 1.83
CA ASP A 323 14.62 13.18 1.54
C ASP A 323 13.65 13.34 0.36
N GLY A 324 12.45 13.83 0.67
CA GLY A 324 11.38 14.02 -0.30
C GLY A 324 10.66 12.74 -0.75
N TYR A 325 10.87 11.60 -0.10
CA TYR A 325 10.19 10.34 -0.42
C TYR A 325 10.02 9.41 0.78
N ARG A 326 9.13 8.41 0.60
CA ARG A 326 8.97 7.25 1.49
C ARG A 326 9.06 5.98 0.67
N VAL A 327 9.63 4.93 1.26
CA VAL A 327 9.69 3.58 0.67
C VAL A 327 9.13 2.59 1.68
N PHE A 328 8.20 1.77 1.23
CA PHE A 328 7.66 0.65 2.00
C PHE A 328 8.02 -0.66 1.29
N ILE A 329 8.55 -1.62 2.02
CA ILE A 329 8.95 -2.91 1.49
C ILE A 329 8.29 -4.01 2.32
N LEU A 330 7.55 -4.88 1.66
CA LEU A 330 7.03 -6.12 2.21
C LEU A 330 7.91 -7.28 1.75
N THR A 331 8.55 -7.96 2.69
CA THR A 331 9.40 -9.13 2.46
C THR A 331 8.69 -10.38 2.95
N SER A 332 8.58 -11.41 2.11
CA SER A 332 8.12 -12.74 2.51
C SER A 332 9.23 -13.48 3.24
N LEU A 333 8.89 -14.06 4.39
CA LEU A 333 9.75 -14.95 5.19
C LEU A 333 9.29 -16.42 5.07
N MET A 334 8.27 -16.69 4.25
CA MET A 334 7.67 -18.03 4.07
C MET A 334 8.53 -18.97 3.23
N SER A 335 9.52 -18.44 2.52
CA SER A 335 10.45 -19.21 1.70
C SER A 335 11.90 -18.82 1.98
N LYS A 336 12.83 -19.71 1.55
CA LYS A 336 14.26 -19.39 1.59
C LYS A 336 14.83 -19.52 0.17
N PRO A 337 15.53 -18.49 -0.33
CA PRO A 337 15.77 -17.19 0.36
C PRO A 337 14.50 -16.37 0.54
N GLU A 338 14.52 -15.48 1.54
CA GLU A 338 13.51 -14.43 1.72
C GLU A 338 13.51 -13.51 0.48
N TYR A 339 12.34 -12.98 0.11
CA TYR A 339 12.27 -12.10 -1.04
C TYR A 339 11.28 -10.95 -0.85
N THR A 340 11.54 -9.83 -1.51
CA THR A 340 10.63 -8.69 -1.55
C THR A 340 9.41 -9.04 -2.40
N VAL A 341 8.23 -9.03 -1.77
CA VAL A 341 6.94 -9.28 -2.44
C VAL A 341 6.45 -8.02 -3.14
N HIS A 342 6.56 -6.88 -2.44
CA HIS A 342 6.13 -5.58 -2.95
C HIS A 342 7.01 -4.47 -2.38
N LEU A 343 7.35 -3.52 -3.24
CA LEU A 343 7.98 -2.26 -2.91
C LEU A 343 7.06 -1.14 -3.42
N ALA A 344 6.57 -0.31 -2.50
CA ALA A 344 5.89 0.93 -2.83
C ALA A 344 6.81 2.11 -2.49
N LYS A 345 7.02 3.01 -3.45
CA LYS A 345 7.75 4.25 -3.24
C LYS A 345 6.91 5.44 -3.68
N MET A 346 6.89 6.47 -2.87
CA MET A 346 6.13 7.68 -3.16
C MET A 346 6.93 8.95 -2.89
N SER A 347 6.70 9.97 -3.71
CA SER A 347 7.17 11.33 -3.41
C SER A 347 6.41 11.86 -2.20
N TYR A 348 7.13 12.31 -1.19
CA TYR A 348 6.55 12.84 0.03
C TYR A 348 7.41 13.97 0.59
N LYS A 349 6.90 15.19 0.51
CA LYS A 349 7.47 16.32 1.24
C LYS A 349 6.72 16.42 2.57
N GLY A 350 7.30 15.88 3.63
CA GLY A 350 6.74 16.02 4.98
C GLY A 350 6.43 17.47 5.26
N SER A 351 5.31 17.75 5.90
CA SER A 351 5.10 19.02 6.57
C SER A 351 6.28 19.18 7.55
N MET A 352 7.12 20.18 7.36
CA MET A 352 8.06 20.59 8.41
C MET A 352 7.20 20.86 9.62
N ARG A 353 7.28 19.99 10.64
CA ARG A 353 6.82 20.36 11.96
C ARG A 353 7.63 21.61 12.30
N SER A 354 6.99 22.76 12.32
CA SER A 354 7.54 23.98 12.87
C SER A 354 8.12 23.62 14.23
N GLY A 355 9.45 23.75 14.35
CA GLY A 355 10.16 23.43 15.58
C GLY A 355 9.51 24.18 16.73
N ILE A 356 9.22 23.45 17.79
CA ILE A 356 8.94 24.01 19.11
C ILE A 356 10.21 24.79 19.47
N GLN A 357 10.14 26.11 19.37
CA GLN A 357 11.17 26.95 19.95
C GLN A 357 11.18 26.70 21.47
N PRO A 358 12.33 26.43 22.11
CA PRO A 358 12.38 26.36 23.55
C PRO A 358 12.01 27.75 24.09
N ILE A 359 11.02 27.79 24.96
CA ILE A 359 10.67 28.99 25.73
C ILE A 359 11.90 29.39 26.53
N GLY A 360 12.56 30.48 26.06
CA GLY A 360 13.66 31.07 26.78
C GLY A 360 13.20 31.50 28.17
N MET A 361 13.89 31.04 29.21
CA MET A 361 13.81 31.59 30.52
C MET A 361 14.23 33.06 30.43
N MET A 362 13.28 33.95 30.63
CA MET A 362 13.58 35.34 31.01
C MET A 362 13.88 35.38 32.51
N ARG A 363 15.04 35.94 32.80
CA ARG A 363 15.46 36.37 34.16
C ARG A 363 14.63 37.59 34.60
#